data_4c421d077c71130f0dbd2b8abc805803
#
_entry.id   4c421d077c71130f0dbd2b8abc805803
#
_cell.length_a   1.000
_cell.length_b   1.000
_cell.length_c   1.000
_cell.angle_alpha   90.00
_cell.angle_beta   90.00
_cell.angle_gamma   90.00
#
_symmetry.space_group_name_H-M   'P 1'
#
loop_
_entity.id
_entity.type
_entity.pdbx_description
1 polymer ?
#
loop_
_entity_poly.entity_id
_entity_poly.type
_entity_poly.pdbx_seq_one_letter_code
_entity_poly.pdbx_strand_id
1 'polypeptide(L)'
;STKGAFSLIGVAKPGKVKEAYAAVLREAKRMHDFGFTATEYQRAKEEFLSQVDKTLANKDKMKNEQFTTQYVDHFISNEPIPSVEDESQIYKMVVPQLPLEAINAYAKQLVCQSDTNLVSMVLMREAEGAVYPTEKELADIVKQVRSEKLEAYVDNVKQEPLMAQLPKAGKIKKTVENKQLGYKQLTLSNGAKVVLKKTDFKDNEILFAAGAKVGYSALEKSDYPSITLMTEAWGASGLGNFSSTELDKALAGKQAGVSFTVSPFTHGLSGNSTPKDVETLMQLIYLKMTALSKDEKSFKNLQNTYATILANQSNNPNMVYQDSLQSTLYLGSKIGRIPTSDEIKAISYDRLMALAKEYYGNAKDFTFYFVGNYDEKTLLPLIEQYIASLPNNGFKLKNKEIPYAKGEVKNNFTKAMSNPQTQASEIWNAKQPFSMQTMVLADVTSRLLEMQYLRTIREQLSAAYHAGATFGMLRDFDDKASISITANAGLNPEKADTAITYFFKGVEEVEKQVDAADLQKVKEILLKQAGVDEKNNGYWLGVLANYTGLGFDNYTGYKEFVKNLRGEQISDFLKNVLLKSGNHIEVIMKAEKSQE
;
A
#
# COMPACT_ATOMS: atom_id res chain seq x y z
N SER A 1 16.54 -10.65 -22.86
CA SER A 1 17.60 -9.71 -23.32
C SER A 1 18.81 -10.49 -23.78
N THR A 2 19.39 -10.13 -24.91
CA THR A 2 20.62 -10.77 -25.44
C THR A 2 21.90 -10.21 -24.80
N LYS A 3 21.80 -9.20 -23.97
CA LYS A 3 22.92 -8.55 -23.25
C LYS A 3 22.54 -8.27 -21.82
N GLY A 4 23.44 -8.54 -20.88
CA GLY A 4 23.32 -8.11 -19.49
C GLY A 4 23.64 -6.61 -19.37
N ALA A 5 22.98 -5.92 -18.44
CA ALA A 5 23.25 -4.53 -18.09
C ALA A 5 23.27 -4.36 -16.57
N PHE A 6 24.21 -3.56 -16.09
CA PHE A 6 24.20 -3.03 -14.73
C PHE A 6 23.76 -1.58 -14.81
N SER A 7 22.70 -1.23 -14.09
CA SER A 7 22.09 0.10 -14.16
C SER A 7 22.09 0.78 -12.81
N LEU A 8 22.43 2.06 -12.80
CA LEU A 8 22.31 2.95 -11.66
C LEU A 8 21.31 4.05 -12.02
N ILE A 9 20.32 4.26 -11.18
CA ILE A 9 19.25 5.22 -11.41
C ILE A 9 19.22 6.24 -10.27
N GLY A 10 19.21 7.51 -10.62
CA GLY A 10 19.04 8.61 -9.67
C GLY A 10 17.87 9.51 -10.05
N VAL A 11 17.07 9.90 -9.07
CA VAL A 11 15.99 10.88 -9.24
C VAL A 11 16.46 12.21 -8.73
N ALA A 12 16.58 13.17 -9.64
CA ALA A 12 17.08 14.51 -9.31
C ALA A 12 16.00 15.40 -8.70
N LYS A 13 16.36 16.21 -7.72
CA LYS A 13 15.53 17.34 -7.28
C LYS A 13 15.42 18.38 -8.41
N PRO A 14 14.34 19.20 -8.45
CA PRO A 14 14.21 20.26 -9.44
C PRO A 14 15.45 21.16 -9.50
N GLY A 15 15.96 21.41 -10.69
CA GLY A 15 17.15 22.21 -10.92
C GLY A 15 18.48 21.56 -10.50
N LYS A 16 18.49 20.28 -10.05
CA LYS A 16 19.68 19.57 -9.53
C LYS A 16 20.09 18.35 -10.36
N VAL A 17 19.76 18.34 -11.65
CA VAL A 17 20.01 17.18 -12.52
C VAL A 17 21.50 16.87 -12.65
N LYS A 18 22.34 17.91 -12.89
CA LYS A 18 23.79 17.72 -13.04
C LYS A 18 24.45 17.21 -11.75
N GLU A 19 24.03 17.76 -10.60
CA GLU A 19 24.53 17.31 -9.29
C GLU A 19 24.10 15.88 -8.98
N ALA A 20 22.84 15.51 -9.28
CA ALA A 20 22.35 14.16 -9.10
C ALA A 20 23.06 13.16 -10.02
N TYR A 21 23.28 13.52 -11.28
CA TYR A 21 24.05 12.71 -12.23
C TYR A 21 25.48 12.48 -11.75
N ALA A 22 26.15 13.54 -11.32
CA ALA A 22 27.50 13.41 -10.73
C ALA A 22 27.50 12.54 -9.46
N ALA A 23 26.47 12.63 -8.61
CA ALA A 23 26.38 11.82 -7.40
C ALA A 23 26.24 10.31 -7.73
N VAL A 24 25.39 9.95 -8.68
CA VAL A 24 25.24 8.54 -9.14
C VAL A 24 26.59 8.00 -9.66
N LEU A 25 27.29 8.78 -10.47
CA LEU A 25 28.61 8.40 -10.99
C LEU A 25 29.66 8.25 -9.89
N ARG A 26 29.64 9.14 -8.86
CA ARG A 26 30.55 9.05 -7.71
C ARG A 26 30.33 7.78 -6.91
N GLU A 27 29.06 7.38 -6.69
CA GLU A 27 28.77 6.14 -5.97
C GLU A 27 29.17 4.91 -6.80
N ALA A 28 28.95 4.91 -8.12
CA ALA A 28 29.49 3.87 -9.00
C ALA A 28 31.02 3.78 -8.91
N LYS A 29 31.71 4.91 -8.98
CA LYS A 29 33.18 4.98 -8.84
C LYS A 29 33.63 4.53 -7.45
N ARG A 30 32.92 4.91 -6.38
CA ARG A 30 33.21 4.47 -5.02
C ARG A 30 33.13 2.96 -4.88
N MET A 31 32.07 2.34 -5.43
CA MET A 31 31.92 0.90 -5.47
C MET A 31 33.06 0.24 -6.26
N HIS A 32 33.47 0.82 -7.39
CA HIS A 32 34.60 0.31 -8.19
C HIS A 32 35.92 0.40 -7.44
N ASP A 33 36.22 1.55 -6.81
CA ASP A 33 37.54 1.84 -6.23
C ASP A 33 37.74 1.15 -4.87
N PHE A 34 36.69 1.05 -4.05
CA PHE A 34 36.76 0.59 -2.67
C PHE A 34 35.95 -0.68 -2.39
N GLY A 35 34.97 -1.01 -3.24
CA GLY A 35 34.03 -2.12 -2.99
C GLY A 35 33.06 -1.83 -1.86
N PHE A 36 32.42 -2.89 -1.39
CA PHE A 36 31.52 -2.89 -0.22
C PHE A 36 32.31 -3.15 1.06
N THR A 37 31.79 -2.65 2.18
CA THR A 37 32.34 -2.92 3.50
C THR A 37 31.96 -4.32 4.01
N ALA A 38 32.69 -4.85 4.99
CA ALA A 38 32.40 -6.15 5.59
C ALA A 38 30.99 -6.17 6.25
N THR A 39 30.59 -5.06 6.85
CA THR A 39 29.28 -4.95 7.51
C THR A 39 28.11 -4.86 6.52
N GLU A 40 28.26 -4.16 5.40
CA GLU A 40 27.27 -4.19 4.30
C GLU A 40 27.12 -5.60 3.74
N TYR A 41 28.24 -6.26 3.48
CA TYR A 41 28.22 -7.62 2.94
C TYR A 41 27.60 -8.63 3.92
N GLN A 42 27.92 -8.53 5.19
CA GLN A 42 27.34 -9.41 6.23
C GLN A 42 25.81 -9.25 6.29
N ARG A 43 25.30 -8.01 6.27
CA ARG A 43 23.86 -7.74 6.23
C ARG A 43 23.20 -8.34 4.98
N ALA A 44 23.79 -8.14 3.82
CA ALA A 44 23.27 -8.69 2.57
C ALA A 44 23.18 -10.23 2.62
N LYS A 45 24.20 -10.90 3.20
CA LYS A 45 24.17 -12.36 3.41
C LYS A 45 23.06 -12.79 4.36
N GLU A 46 22.90 -12.11 5.48
CA GLU A 46 21.87 -12.43 6.49
C GLU A 46 20.46 -12.23 5.90
N GLU A 47 20.24 -11.17 5.16
CA GLU A 47 18.97 -10.91 4.49
C GLU A 47 18.65 -11.96 3.43
N PHE A 48 19.62 -12.28 2.58
CA PHE A 48 19.48 -13.30 1.55
C PHE A 48 19.17 -14.69 2.15
N LEU A 49 19.93 -15.12 3.13
CA LEU A 49 19.73 -16.42 3.78
C LEU A 49 18.41 -16.48 4.58
N SER A 50 17.99 -15.37 5.18
CA SER A 50 16.67 -15.26 5.82
C SER A 50 15.53 -15.43 4.82
N GLN A 51 15.68 -14.89 3.61
CA GLN A 51 14.69 -15.08 2.54
C GLN A 51 14.70 -16.53 2.01
N VAL A 52 15.85 -17.17 1.90
CA VAL A 52 15.99 -18.60 1.54
C VAL A 52 15.28 -19.47 2.57
N ASP A 53 15.49 -19.21 3.87
CA ASP A 53 14.81 -19.94 4.96
C ASP A 53 13.29 -19.78 4.88
N LYS A 54 12.80 -18.57 4.59
CA LYS A 54 11.37 -18.28 4.45
C LYS A 54 10.75 -19.03 3.28
N THR A 55 11.45 -19.08 2.13
CA THR A 55 10.99 -19.80 0.95
C THR A 55 10.92 -21.30 1.23
N LEU A 56 11.96 -21.87 1.83
CA LEU A 56 12.02 -23.30 2.19
C LEU A 56 10.89 -23.67 3.17
N ALA A 57 10.66 -22.86 4.20
CA ALA A 57 9.60 -23.12 5.18
C ALA A 57 8.19 -23.11 4.57
N ASN A 58 7.99 -22.40 3.48
CA ASN A 58 6.69 -22.30 2.81
C ASN A 58 6.59 -23.14 1.52
N LYS A 59 7.57 -24.02 1.22
CA LYS A 59 7.64 -24.77 -0.04
C LYS A 59 6.36 -25.51 -0.41
N ASP A 60 5.73 -26.19 0.56
CA ASP A 60 4.52 -26.99 0.36
C ASP A 60 3.24 -26.12 0.24
N LYS A 61 3.37 -24.82 0.45
CA LYS A 61 2.29 -23.81 0.39
C LYS A 61 2.48 -22.83 -0.77
N MET A 62 3.47 -23.06 -1.64
CA MET A 62 3.74 -22.23 -2.80
C MET A 62 2.60 -22.34 -3.83
N LYS A 63 2.27 -21.20 -4.47
CA LYS A 63 1.28 -21.15 -5.54
C LYS A 63 1.90 -21.51 -6.88
N ASN A 64 1.09 -22.06 -7.79
CA ASN A 64 1.54 -22.41 -9.15
C ASN A 64 2.17 -21.24 -9.91
N GLU A 65 1.70 -20.02 -9.69
CA GLU A 65 2.25 -18.80 -10.32
C GLU A 65 3.74 -18.60 -10.02
N GLN A 66 4.21 -19.00 -8.84
CA GLN A 66 5.62 -18.88 -8.45
C GLN A 66 6.53 -19.82 -9.29
N PHE A 67 5.99 -20.96 -9.70
CA PHE A 67 6.72 -21.90 -10.56
C PHE A 67 6.65 -21.51 -12.05
N THR A 68 5.62 -20.75 -12.45
CA THR A 68 5.46 -20.34 -13.87
C THR A 68 6.65 -19.54 -14.36
N THR A 69 7.15 -18.59 -13.57
CA THR A 69 8.33 -17.78 -13.94
C THR A 69 9.55 -18.67 -14.14
N GLN A 70 9.82 -19.59 -13.22
CA GLN A 70 10.95 -20.53 -13.31
C GLN A 70 10.88 -21.39 -14.57
N TYR A 71 9.69 -21.88 -14.94
CA TYR A 71 9.51 -22.67 -16.16
C TYR A 71 9.68 -21.83 -17.44
N VAL A 72 9.22 -20.58 -17.42
CA VAL A 72 9.42 -19.65 -18.54
C VAL A 72 10.90 -19.32 -18.71
N ASP A 73 11.62 -19.04 -17.63
CA ASP A 73 13.06 -18.74 -17.67
C ASP A 73 13.87 -19.95 -18.13
N HIS A 74 13.50 -21.15 -17.71
CA HIS A 74 14.07 -22.38 -18.23
C HIS A 74 13.87 -22.51 -19.75
N PHE A 75 12.64 -22.28 -20.23
CA PHE A 75 12.30 -22.38 -21.64
C PHE A 75 13.04 -21.35 -22.50
N ILE A 76 13.15 -20.10 -22.02
CA ILE A 76 13.77 -19.02 -22.79
C ILE A 76 15.30 -19.03 -22.70
N SER A 77 15.84 -19.28 -21.51
CA SER A 77 17.25 -19.06 -21.19
C SER A 77 18.00 -20.36 -20.83
N ASN A 78 17.31 -21.51 -20.84
CA ASN A 78 17.83 -22.81 -20.41
C ASN A 78 18.36 -22.80 -18.96
N GLU A 79 17.76 -21.99 -18.09
CA GLU A 79 18.12 -21.95 -16.69
C GLU A 79 17.70 -23.25 -15.97
N PRO A 80 18.50 -23.77 -15.03
CA PRO A 80 18.15 -24.98 -14.31
C PRO A 80 16.86 -24.77 -13.46
N ILE A 81 16.11 -25.86 -13.24
CA ILE A 81 14.92 -25.90 -12.41
C ILE A 81 15.24 -26.78 -11.18
N PRO A 82 15.96 -26.27 -10.17
CA PRO A 82 16.18 -27.01 -8.93
C PRO A 82 14.91 -27.10 -8.11
N SER A 83 14.81 -28.09 -7.23
CA SER A 83 13.80 -28.06 -6.18
C SER A 83 14.09 -26.93 -5.19
N VAL A 84 13.08 -26.48 -4.46
CA VAL A 84 13.26 -25.44 -3.41
C VAL A 84 14.25 -25.92 -2.36
N GLU A 85 14.26 -27.21 -2.06
CA GLU A 85 15.18 -27.85 -1.13
C GLU A 85 16.62 -27.80 -1.64
N ASP A 86 16.83 -28.21 -2.89
CA ASP A 86 18.17 -28.22 -3.50
C ASP A 86 18.73 -26.81 -3.61
N GLU A 87 17.91 -25.87 -4.07
CA GLU A 87 18.29 -24.45 -4.14
C GLU A 87 18.66 -23.89 -2.76
N SER A 88 17.84 -24.16 -1.74
CA SER A 88 18.11 -23.75 -0.37
C SER A 88 19.42 -24.37 0.16
N GLN A 89 19.66 -25.67 -0.12
CA GLN A 89 20.87 -26.33 0.29
C GLN A 89 22.11 -25.72 -0.37
N ILE A 90 22.03 -25.44 -1.67
CA ILE A 90 23.12 -24.80 -2.42
C ILE A 90 23.43 -23.42 -1.84
N TYR A 91 22.40 -22.58 -1.63
CA TYR A 91 22.62 -21.25 -1.10
C TYR A 91 23.19 -21.26 0.33
N LYS A 92 22.68 -22.12 1.20
CA LYS A 92 23.20 -22.28 2.58
C LYS A 92 24.63 -22.80 2.63
N MET A 93 25.05 -23.58 1.64
CA MET A 93 26.42 -24.06 1.53
C MET A 93 27.36 -23.01 0.94
N VAL A 94 26.92 -22.33 -0.12
CA VAL A 94 27.79 -21.45 -0.92
C VAL A 94 27.89 -20.05 -0.31
N VAL A 95 26.74 -19.42 0.04
CA VAL A 95 26.69 -18.00 0.43
C VAL A 95 27.56 -17.69 1.66
N PRO A 96 27.59 -18.51 2.74
CA PRO A 96 28.49 -18.25 3.86
C PRO A 96 29.97 -18.27 3.49
N GLN A 97 30.34 -19.08 2.49
CA GLN A 97 31.72 -19.27 2.07
C GLN A 97 32.22 -18.27 1.02
N LEU A 98 31.29 -17.48 0.41
CA LEU A 98 31.70 -16.45 -0.54
C LEU A 98 32.48 -15.35 0.21
N PRO A 99 33.74 -15.08 -0.15
CA PRO A 99 34.52 -14.03 0.45
C PRO A 99 34.13 -12.66 -0.11
N LEU A 100 34.27 -11.62 0.73
CA LEU A 100 33.99 -10.24 0.35
C LEU A 100 34.83 -9.81 -0.87
N GLU A 101 36.05 -10.28 -0.94
CA GLU A 101 36.99 -9.98 -2.03
C GLU A 101 36.45 -10.44 -3.39
N ALA A 102 35.78 -11.59 -3.44
CA ALA A 102 35.17 -12.08 -4.68
C ALA A 102 33.99 -11.20 -5.11
N ILE A 103 33.17 -10.79 -4.17
CA ILE A 103 32.04 -9.87 -4.42
C ILE A 103 32.56 -8.51 -4.89
N ASN A 104 33.57 -7.97 -4.25
CA ASN A 104 34.17 -6.70 -4.63
C ASN A 104 34.89 -6.77 -5.99
N ALA A 105 35.54 -7.87 -6.30
CA ALA A 105 36.12 -8.12 -7.63
C ALA A 105 35.04 -8.16 -8.73
N TYR A 106 33.91 -8.80 -8.46
CA TYR A 106 32.79 -8.82 -9.39
C TYR A 106 32.13 -7.43 -9.53
N ALA A 107 31.85 -6.75 -8.42
CA ALA A 107 31.30 -5.39 -8.42
C ALA A 107 32.17 -4.41 -9.24
N LYS A 108 33.48 -4.53 -9.12
CA LYS A 108 34.43 -3.74 -9.90
C LYS A 108 34.28 -3.93 -11.41
N GLN A 109 33.96 -5.14 -11.86
CA GLN A 109 33.75 -5.43 -13.28
C GLN A 109 32.46 -4.83 -13.85
N LEU A 110 31.46 -4.58 -12.99
CA LEU A 110 30.18 -4.00 -13.40
C LEU A 110 30.28 -2.52 -13.75
N VAL A 111 31.28 -1.81 -13.22
CA VAL A 111 31.43 -0.37 -13.42
C VAL A 111 32.41 -0.07 -14.55
N CYS A 112 31.88 0.46 -15.63
CA CYS A 112 32.66 0.81 -16.82
C CYS A 112 33.59 2.01 -16.55
N GLN A 113 34.89 1.84 -16.79
CA GLN A 113 35.90 2.90 -16.62
C GLN A 113 36.22 3.64 -17.92
N SER A 114 35.72 3.18 -19.05
CA SER A 114 35.87 3.81 -20.36
C SER A 114 34.49 4.22 -20.92
N ASP A 115 34.50 4.87 -22.06
CA ASP A 115 33.25 5.23 -22.76
C ASP A 115 32.66 4.03 -23.52
N THR A 116 33.41 2.94 -23.63
CA THR A 116 32.97 1.68 -24.26
C THR A 116 31.94 0.99 -23.34
N ASN A 117 30.80 0.63 -23.89
CA ASN A 117 29.68 -0.01 -23.15
C ASN A 117 29.07 0.85 -22.02
N LEU A 118 29.30 2.16 -21.99
CA LEU A 118 28.63 3.10 -21.10
C LEU A 118 27.46 3.75 -21.85
N VAL A 119 26.27 3.65 -21.28
CA VAL A 119 25.09 4.38 -21.73
C VAL A 119 24.65 5.31 -20.60
N SER A 120 24.58 6.58 -20.89
CA SER A 120 24.07 7.60 -19.96
C SER A 120 22.80 8.22 -20.54
N MET A 121 21.73 8.20 -19.75
CA MET A 121 20.46 8.81 -20.13
C MET A 121 20.01 9.78 -19.04
N VAL A 122 19.59 10.96 -19.46
CA VAL A 122 18.91 11.92 -18.59
C VAL A 122 17.52 12.15 -19.17
N LEU A 123 16.51 11.72 -18.43
CA LEU A 123 15.11 11.93 -18.79
C LEU A 123 14.60 13.15 -18.04
N MET A 124 14.21 14.15 -18.78
CA MET A 124 13.63 15.38 -18.23
C MET A 124 12.33 15.69 -18.96
N ARG A 125 11.44 16.34 -18.24
CA ARG A 125 10.21 16.83 -18.85
C ARG A 125 10.49 18.05 -19.72
N GLU A 126 9.87 18.10 -20.88
CA GLU A 126 9.84 19.31 -21.71
C GLU A 126 8.96 20.37 -21.03
N ALA A 127 9.50 21.54 -20.81
CA ALA A 127 8.80 22.68 -20.21
C ALA A 127 9.38 23.98 -20.72
N GLU A 128 8.53 25.00 -20.89
CA GLU A 128 8.96 26.34 -21.29
C GLU A 128 9.95 26.93 -20.25
N GLY A 129 11.06 27.44 -20.72
CA GLY A 129 12.12 27.98 -19.87
C GLY A 129 12.98 26.94 -19.14
N ALA A 130 12.75 25.63 -19.35
CA ALA A 130 13.59 24.60 -18.75
C ALA A 130 15.00 24.59 -19.38
N VAL A 131 16.02 24.43 -18.53
CA VAL A 131 17.41 24.28 -18.95
C VAL A 131 17.78 22.81 -18.89
N TYR A 132 18.11 22.23 -20.02
CA TYR A 132 18.51 20.82 -20.16
C TYR A 132 20.04 20.72 -20.21
N PRO A 133 20.65 19.72 -19.56
CA PRO A 133 22.08 19.48 -19.73
C PRO A 133 22.36 19.02 -21.15
N THR A 134 23.41 19.58 -21.74
CA THR A 134 23.89 19.15 -23.06
C THR A 134 24.67 17.83 -22.94
N GLU A 135 24.78 17.08 -24.04
CA GLU A 135 25.63 15.89 -24.10
C GLU A 135 27.07 16.17 -23.68
N LYS A 136 27.62 17.33 -24.09
CA LYS A 136 28.96 17.77 -23.71
C LYS A 136 29.07 17.96 -22.19
N GLU A 137 28.10 18.61 -21.55
CA GLU A 137 28.13 18.81 -20.10
C GLU A 137 28.04 17.46 -19.35
N LEU A 138 27.22 16.51 -19.82
CA LEU A 138 27.16 15.17 -19.23
C LEU A 138 28.48 14.42 -19.41
N ALA A 139 29.10 14.49 -20.59
CA ALA A 139 30.39 13.90 -20.85
C ALA A 139 31.52 14.53 -19.99
N ASP A 140 31.48 15.83 -19.81
CA ASP A 140 32.45 16.55 -18.95
C ASP A 140 32.29 16.15 -17.48
N ILE A 141 31.05 15.93 -16.98
CA ILE A 141 30.78 15.40 -15.64
C ILE A 141 31.35 13.98 -15.49
N VAL A 142 31.19 13.11 -16.48
CA VAL A 142 31.78 11.76 -16.44
C VAL A 142 33.30 11.83 -16.31
N LYS A 143 33.96 12.68 -17.11
CA LYS A 143 35.42 12.88 -17.06
C LYS A 143 35.86 13.43 -15.72
N GLN A 144 35.14 14.43 -15.22
CA GLN A 144 35.43 15.05 -13.92
C GLN A 144 35.34 13.99 -12.80
N VAL A 145 34.25 13.27 -12.70
CA VAL A 145 34.07 12.26 -11.65
C VAL A 145 35.09 11.14 -11.73
N ARG A 146 35.47 10.69 -12.93
CA ARG A 146 36.54 9.71 -13.10
C ARG A 146 37.90 10.20 -12.56
N SER A 147 38.17 11.50 -12.64
CA SER A 147 39.40 12.08 -12.12
C SER A 147 39.35 12.42 -10.62
N GLU A 148 38.17 12.43 -10.01
CA GLU A 148 38.03 12.77 -8.58
C GLU A 148 38.67 11.69 -7.70
N LYS A 149 39.38 12.12 -6.65
CA LYS A 149 39.84 11.25 -5.58
C LYS A 149 38.73 11.14 -4.56
N LEU A 150 38.13 9.97 -4.45
CA LEU A 150 37.06 9.70 -3.49
C LEU A 150 37.60 9.03 -2.22
N GLU A 151 36.83 9.13 -1.14
CA GLU A 151 37.07 8.40 0.09
C GLU A 151 36.16 7.17 0.13
N ALA A 152 36.63 6.09 0.79
CA ALA A 152 35.84 4.89 1.02
C ALA A 152 34.58 5.21 1.86
N TYR A 153 33.52 4.49 1.57
CA TYR A 153 32.32 4.55 2.41
C TYR A 153 32.62 3.99 3.81
N VAL A 154 32.16 4.69 4.82
CA VAL A 154 32.21 4.24 6.21
C VAL A 154 30.80 3.81 6.65
N ASP A 155 30.65 2.52 6.89
CA ASP A 155 29.37 1.96 7.31
C ASP A 155 29.25 2.03 8.83
N ASN A 156 28.69 3.11 9.33
CA ASN A 156 28.41 3.27 10.76
C ASN A 156 27.20 2.40 11.13
N VAL A 157 27.47 1.28 11.79
CA VAL A 157 26.45 0.36 12.31
C VAL A 157 26.37 0.51 13.83
N LYS A 158 25.18 0.80 14.33
CA LYS A 158 24.91 0.89 15.76
C LYS A 158 24.85 -0.50 16.38
N GLN A 159 25.65 -0.75 17.42
CA GLN A 159 25.77 -2.05 18.09
C GLN A 159 24.85 -2.17 19.32
N GLU A 160 23.84 -1.33 19.41
CA GLU A 160 22.88 -1.32 20.51
C GLU A 160 21.68 -2.25 20.19
N PRO A 161 21.04 -2.88 21.19
CA PRO A 161 19.77 -3.55 21.00
C PRO A 161 18.67 -2.51 20.68
N LEU A 162 17.63 -2.91 19.95
CA LEU A 162 16.48 -2.02 19.64
C LEU A 162 15.89 -1.38 20.90
N MET A 163 15.92 -2.10 22.02
CA MET A 163 15.47 -1.64 23.33
C MET A 163 16.54 -1.94 24.38
N ALA A 164 17.15 -0.91 24.92
CA ALA A 164 18.14 -1.05 26.00
C ALA A 164 17.51 -1.51 27.32
N GLN A 165 16.25 -1.15 27.54
CA GLN A 165 15.47 -1.53 28.72
C GLN A 165 14.10 -2.02 28.29
N LEU A 166 13.70 -3.17 28.82
CA LEU A 166 12.37 -3.71 28.60
C LEU A 166 11.35 -2.97 29.47
N PRO A 167 10.14 -2.69 28.96
CA PRO A 167 9.09 -2.10 29.78
C PRO A 167 8.65 -3.06 30.89
N LYS A 168 8.12 -2.53 31.98
CA LYS A 168 7.53 -3.35 33.02
C LYS A 168 6.32 -4.09 32.49
N ALA A 169 6.36 -5.41 32.47
CA ALA A 169 5.29 -6.24 31.93
C ALA A 169 3.94 -5.97 32.61
N GLY A 170 2.89 -5.86 31.81
CA GLY A 170 1.52 -5.91 32.30
C GLY A 170 1.03 -7.34 32.45
N LYS A 171 -0.32 -7.53 32.46
CA LYS A 171 -0.95 -8.84 32.66
C LYS A 171 -2.13 -9.07 31.74
N ILE A 172 -2.33 -10.32 31.36
CA ILE A 172 -3.57 -10.80 30.76
C ILE A 172 -4.59 -11.00 31.90
N LYS A 173 -5.70 -10.24 31.87
CA LYS A 173 -6.75 -10.30 32.90
C LYS A 173 -7.87 -11.28 32.58
N LYS A 174 -8.17 -11.46 31.31
CA LYS A 174 -9.30 -12.31 30.86
C LYS A 174 -8.99 -12.90 29.49
N THR A 175 -9.38 -14.14 29.30
CA THR A 175 -9.36 -14.84 28.02
C THR A 175 -10.77 -15.37 27.72
N VAL A 176 -11.24 -15.14 26.49
CA VAL A 176 -12.52 -15.65 25.96
C VAL A 176 -12.25 -16.34 24.64
N GLU A 177 -12.82 -17.50 24.44
CA GLU A 177 -12.71 -18.25 23.18
C GLU A 177 -13.99 -18.11 22.34
N ASN A 178 -13.83 -17.84 21.07
CA ASN A 178 -14.91 -17.95 20.08
C ASN A 178 -14.65 -19.20 19.22
N LYS A 179 -15.40 -20.25 19.50
CA LYS A 179 -15.26 -21.54 18.80
C LYS A 179 -15.75 -21.48 17.35
N GLN A 180 -16.74 -20.62 17.03
CA GLN A 180 -17.30 -20.50 15.70
C GLN A 180 -16.28 -19.93 14.70
N LEU A 181 -15.58 -18.88 15.07
CA LEU A 181 -14.54 -18.24 14.24
C LEU A 181 -13.13 -18.73 14.59
N GLY A 182 -12.99 -19.60 15.60
CA GLY A 182 -11.71 -20.21 15.99
C GLY A 182 -10.66 -19.21 16.43
N TYR A 183 -11.00 -18.27 17.34
CA TYR A 183 -10.05 -17.31 17.91
C TYR A 183 -10.17 -17.20 19.43
N LYS A 184 -9.10 -16.71 20.06
CA LYS A 184 -9.08 -16.28 21.47
C LYS A 184 -9.03 -14.77 21.55
N GLN A 185 -9.79 -14.17 22.46
CA GLN A 185 -9.69 -12.75 22.79
C GLN A 185 -9.19 -12.56 24.20
N LEU A 186 -8.10 -11.82 24.34
CA LEU A 186 -7.49 -11.44 25.60
C LEU A 186 -7.91 -10.00 25.96
N THR A 187 -8.15 -9.74 27.24
CA THR A 187 -8.25 -8.38 27.78
C THR A 187 -7.04 -8.14 28.68
N LEU A 188 -6.29 -7.09 28.42
CA LEU A 188 -5.04 -6.78 29.09
C LEU A 188 -5.26 -5.81 30.26
N SER A 189 -4.24 -5.72 31.14
CA SER A 189 -4.27 -4.85 32.33
C SER A 189 -4.39 -3.36 32.01
N ASN A 190 -3.89 -2.92 30.85
CA ASN A 190 -4.01 -1.55 30.36
C ASN A 190 -5.33 -1.26 29.60
N GLY A 191 -6.21 -2.25 29.48
CA GLY A 191 -7.49 -2.14 28.79
C GLY A 191 -7.46 -2.49 27.30
N ALA A 192 -6.30 -2.70 26.71
CA ALA A 192 -6.18 -3.17 25.33
C ALA A 192 -6.76 -4.57 25.16
N LYS A 193 -7.22 -4.88 23.96
CA LYS A 193 -7.70 -6.22 23.57
C LYS A 193 -6.70 -6.85 22.61
N VAL A 194 -6.53 -8.17 22.69
CA VAL A 194 -5.73 -8.93 21.74
C VAL A 194 -6.56 -10.10 21.21
N VAL A 195 -6.62 -10.26 19.91
CA VAL A 195 -7.32 -11.35 19.21
C VAL A 195 -6.29 -12.24 18.56
N LEU A 196 -6.33 -13.53 18.89
CA LEU A 196 -5.37 -14.54 18.47
C LEU A 196 -6.06 -15.62 17.66
N LYS A 197 -5.63 -15.83 16.41
CA LYS A 197 -6.08 -16.96 15.59
C LYS A 197 -4.88 -17.72 15.08
N LYS A 198 -4.66 -18.91 15.62
CA LYS A 198 -3.62 -19.82 15.13
C LYS A 198 -4.10 -20.48 13.84
N THR A 199 -3.22 -20.51 12.83
CA THR A 199 -3.43 -21.18 11.55
C THR A 199 -2.17 -21.94 11.16
N ASP A 200 -2.33 -22.87 10.21
CA ASP A 200 -1.28 -23.66 9.58
C ASP A 200 -1.17 -23.39 8.06
N PHE A 201 -1.72 -22.27 7.60
CA PHE A 201 -1.76 -21.94 6.17
C PHE A 201 -0.38 -21.64 5.60
N LYS A 202 0.53 -21.13 6.43
CA LYS A 202 1.96 -20.95 6.16
C LYS A 202 2.76 -21.21 7.44
N ASP A 203 3.85 -21.93 7.29
CA ASP A 203 4.65 -22.36 8.44
C ASP A 203 5.47 -21.23 9.04
N ASN A 204 5.80 -20.22 8.26
CA ASN A 204 6.70 -19.13 8.64
C ASN A 204 6.08 -17.74 8.51
N GLU A 205 4.81 -17.59 8.89
CA GLU A 205 4.09 -16.32 8.80
C GLU A 205 3.23 -16.08 10.04
N ILE A 206 3.41 -14.90 10.60
CA ILE A 206 2.51 -14.28 11.58
C ILE A 206 2.12 -12.91 11.02
N LEU A 207 0.87 -12.71 10.71
CA LEU A 207 0.34 -11.41 10.34
C LEU A 207 -0.15 -10.68 11.58
N PHE A 208 0.06 -9.38 11.58
CA PHE A 208 -0.29 -8.47 12.66
C PHE A 208 -1.12 -7.29 12.15
N ALA A 209 -2.12 -6.90 12.91
CA ALA A 209 -2.77 -5.60 12.81
C ALA A 209 -3.14 -5.08 14.20
N ALA A 210 -3.26 -3.78 14.31
CA ALA A 210 -3.92 -3.12 15.44
C ALA A 210 -4.86 -2.05 14.91
N GLY A 211 -6.02 -1.87 15.54
CA GLY A 211 -7.00 -0.89 15.07
C GLY A 211 -7.73 -0.19 16.20
N ALA A 212 -8.00 1.10 16.01
CA ALA A 212 -8.84 1.94 16.83
C ALA A 212 -9.88 2.68 15.97
N LYS A 213 -11.04 3.02 16.56
CA LYS A 213 -12.22 3.54 15.85
C LYS A 213 -12.21 5.06 15.66
N VAL A 214 -11.07 5.63 15.36
CA VAL A 214 -10.91 7.05 15.04
C VAL A 214 -9.95 7.19 13.86
N GLY A 215 -10.29 7.99 12.87
CA GLY A 215 -9.47 8.18 11.69
C GLY A 215 -9.12 9.65 11.46
N TYR A 216 -8.65 9.96 10.23
CA TYR A 216 -8.26 11.33 9.89
C TYR A 216 -9.45 12.31 9.86
N SER A 217 -10.71 11.84 9.91
CA SER A 217 -11.88 12.73 10.08
C SER A 217 -11.85 13.48 11.41
N ALA A 218 -11.08 13.01 12.40
CA ALA A 218 -10.90 13.68 13.68
C ALA A 218 -9.97 14.90 13.62
N LEU A 219 -9.16 15.04 12.56
CA LEU A 219 -8.21 16.14 12.38
C LEU A 219 -8.90 17.50 12.35
N GLU A 220 -8.17 18.53 12.73
CA GLU A 220 -8.56 19.92 12.48
C GLU A 220 -8.29 20.28 11.01
N LYS A 221 -9.04 21.24 10.48
CA LYS A 221 -8.94 21.64 9.06
C LYS A 221 -7.52 22.08 8.66
N SER A 222 -6.76 22.65 9.58
CA SER A 222 -5.36 23.04 9.38
C SER A 222 -4.43 21.84 9.15
N ASP A 223 -4.80 20.66 9.65
CA ASP A 223 -4.01 19.45 9.56
C ASP A 223 -4.35 18.58 8.32
N TYR A 224 -5.39 18.94 7.54
CA TYR A 224 -5.80 18.14 6.38
C TYR A 224 -4.71 17.88 5.33
N PRO A 225 -3.80 18.84 5.01
CA PRO A 225 -2.68 18.54 4.10
C PRO A 225 -1.78 17.42 4.60
N SER A 226 -1.71 17.22 5.93
CA SER A 226 -0.90 16.16 6.55
C SER A 226 -1.41 14.76 6.27
N ILE A 227 -2.69 14.57 5.89
CA ILE A 227 -3.28 13.25 5.58
C ILE A 227 -2.44 12.51 4.55
N THR A 228 -1.97 13.22 3.53
CA THR A 228 -1.16 12.62 2.44
C THR A 228 0.20 12.11 2.89
N LEU A 229 0.79 12.73 3.91
CA LEU A 229 2.20 12.51 4.27
C LEU A 229 2.39 11.83 5.63
N MET A 230 1.40 11.89 6.54
CA MET A 230 1.63 11.59 7.96
C MET A 230 2.10 10.17 8.24
N THR A 231 1.51 9.15 7.61
CA THR A 231 1.90 7.76 7.86
C THR A 231 3.30 7.45 7.35
N GLU A 232 3.68 8.03 6.21
CA GLU A 232 5.02 7.89 5.66
C GLU A 232 6.05 8.69 6.45
N ALA A 233 5.69 9.89 6.92
CA ALA A 233 6.55 10.70 7.79
C ALA A 233 6.82 9.99 9.12
N TRP A 234 5.81 9.36 9.73
CA TRP A 234 6.01 8.53 10.91
C TRP A 234 6.83 7.27 10.60
N GLY A 235 6.66 6.68 9.40
CA GLY A 235 7.47 5.57 8.93
C GLY A 235 8.94 5.92 8.72
N ALA A 236 9.21 7.12 8.21
CA ALA A 236 10.55 7.66 7.98
C ALA A 236 11.18 8.28 9.23
N SER A 237 10.47 8.31 10.36
CA SER A 237 10.99 8.78 11.64
C SER A 237 11.87 7.73 12.31
N GLY A 238 12.72 8.15 13.24
CA GLY A 238 13.51 7.24 14.07
C GLY A 238 12.66 6.54 15.14
N LEU A 239 13.19 5.49 15.71
CA LEU A 239 12.59 4.76 16.84
C LEU A 239 13.59 4.68 18.00
N GLY A 240 13.19 5.18 19.15
CA GLY A 240 14.10 5.24 20.32
C GLY A 240 15.37 6.03 19.99
N ASN A 241 16.51 5.36 20.09
CA ASN A 241 17.82 5.94 19.80
C ASN A 241 18.26 5.77 18.32
N PHE A 242 17.47 5.12 17.49
CA PHE A 242 17.81 4.84 16.10
C PHE A 242 17.19 5.86 15.16
N SER A 243 17.98 6.46 14.28
CA SER A 243 17.47 7.12 13.08
C SER A 243 16.84 6.09 12.13
N SER A 244 16.09 6.53 11.13
CA SER A 244 15.50 5.64 10.13
C SER A 244 16.55 4.74 9.47
N THR A 245 17.67 5.30 9.01
CA THR A 245 18.75 4.54 8.35
C THR A 245 19.46 3.58 9.32
N GLU A 246 19.68 3.95 10.58
CA GLU A 246 20.26 3.05 11.58
C GLU A 246 19.32 1.90 11.91
N LEU A 247 18.00 2.17 11.94
CA LEU A 247 16.99 1.14 12.16
C LEU A 247 16.99 0.11 11.02
N ASP A 248 17.04 0.56 9.76
CA ASP A 248 17.11 -0.33 8.60
C ASP A 248 18.33 -1.26 8.68
N LYS A 249 19.49 -0.72 9.10
CA LYS A 249 20.69 -1.52 9.31
C LYS A 249 20.55 -2.51 10.47
N ALA A 250 19.93 -2.11 11.57
CA ALA A 250 19.72 -2.96 12.75
C ALA A 250 18.71 -4.09 12.49
N LEU A 251 17.79 -3.90 11.57
CA LEU A 251 16.77 -4.88 11.19
C LEU A 251 17.18 -5.79 10.02
N ALA A 252 18.36 -5.59 9.45
CA ALA A 252 18.84 -6.43 8.36
C ALA A 252 18.83 -7.92 8.77
N GLY A 253 18.32 -8.80 7.89
CA GLY A 253 18.13 -10.23 8.16
C GLY A 253 16.95 -10.57 9.07
N LYS A 254 16.25 -9.60 9.65
CA LYS A 254 15.01 -9.79 10.40
C LYS A 254 13.81 -9.78 9.48
N GLN A 255 12.95 -10.77 9.64
CA GLN A 255 11.69 -10.88 8.91
C GLN A 255 10.54 -10.33 9.76
N ALA A 256 10.64 -9.07 10.17
CA ALA A 256 9.63 -8.39 10.97
C ALA A 256 9.49 -6.93 10.52
N GLY A 257 8.26 -6.46 10.41
CA GLY A 257 7.96 -5.09 10.01
C GLY A 257 6.63 -4.59 10.57
N VAL A 258 6.54 -3.29 10.84
CA VAL A 258 5.32 -2.62 11.32
C VAL A 258 5.19 -1.28 10.60
N SER A 259 4.00 -1.00 10.07
CA SER A 259 3.64 0.25 9.40
C SER A 259 2.45 0.91 10.07
N PHE A 260 2.40 2.24 10.03
CA PHE A 260 1.25 3.02 10.46
C PHE A 260 0.14 2.99 9.41
N THR A 261 -1.11 2.97 9.85
CA THR A 261 -2.29 3.06 8.98
C THR A 261 -3.27 4.08 9.52
N VAL A 262 -3.81 4.93 8.64
CA VAL A 262 -4.88 5.88 8.97
C VAL A 262 -5.87 5.93 7.82
N SER A 263 -7.14 5.77 8.15
CA SER A 263 -8.28 5.79 7.23
C SER A 263 -9.25 6.91 7.63
N PRO A 264 -10.31 7.16 6.91
CA PRO A 264 -11.27 8.21 7.28
C PRO A 264 -11.76 8.13 8.73
N PHE A 265 -12.10 6.94 9.22
CA PHE A 265 -12.74 6.73 10.53
C PHE A 265 -12.02 5.72 11.42
N THR A 266 -10.87 5.21 11.00
CA THR A 266 -10.04 4.27 11.78
C THR A 266 -8.57 4.59 11.63
N HIS A 267 -7.77 4.21 12.61
CA HIS A 267 -6.31 4.20 12.51
C HIS A 267 -5.74 2.94 13.16
N GLY A 268 -4.48 2.67 12.90
CA GLY A 268 -3.85 1.49 13.47
C GLY A 268 -2.43 1.25 13.00
N LEU A 269 -2.03 0.02 13.20
CA LEU A 269 -0.76 -0.53 12.73
C LEU A 269 -1.04 -1.80 11.91
N SER A 270 -0.20 -2.08 10.95
CA SER A 270 -0.17 -3.35 10.22
C SER A 270 1.25 -3.88 10.15
N GLY A 271 1.43 -5.19 10.10
CA GLY A 271 2.75 -5.76 10.03
C GLY A 271 2.75 -7.27 9.88
N ASN A 272 3.93 -7.80 9.88
CA ASN A 272 4.13 -9.24 9.80
C ASN A 272 5.45 -9.65 10.47
N SER A 273 5.57 -10.94 10.76
CA SER A 273 6.78 -11.53 11.28
C SER A 273 6.84 -13.01 10.92
N THR A 274 8.00 -13.60 11.09
CA THR A 274 8.17 -15.05 11.25
C THR A 274 8.03 -15.42 12.72
N PRO A 275 7.77 -16.70 13.07
CA PRO A 275 7.85 -17.16 14.46
C PRO A 275 9.20 -16.88 15.14
N LYS A 276 10.31 -16.92 14.38
CA LYS A 276 11.66 -16.61 14.88
C LYS A 276 11.82 -15.15 15.28
N ASP A 277 11.22 -14.23 14.54
CA ASP A 277 11.41 -12.79 14.70
C ASP A 277 10.22 -12.10 15.40
N VAL A 278 9.32 -12.88 16.03
CA VAL A 278 8.11 -12.33 16.65
C VAL A 278 8.40 -11.34 17.79
N GLU A 279 9.50 -11.52 18.51
CA GLU A 279 9.92 -10.55 19.54
C GLU A 279 10.35 -9.22 18.90
N THR A 280 11.05 -9.25 17.76
CA THR A 280 11.38 -8.03 17.01
C THR A 280 10.09 -7.30 16.57
N LEU A 281 9.06 -8.04 16.11
CA LEU A 281 7.76 -7.46 15.81
C LEU A 281 7.17 -6.74 17.04
N MET A 282 7.19 -7.37 18.22
CA MET A 282 6.67 -6.79 19.46
C MET A 282 7.42 -5.54 19.90
N GLN A 283 8.74 -5.54 19.78
CA GLN A 283 9.58 -4.37 20.04
C GLN A 283 9.23 -3.21 19.09
N LEU A 284 9.07 -3.49 17.81
CA LEU A 284 8.67 -2.47 16.83
C LEU A 284 7.29 -1.90 17.13
N ILE A 285 6.31 -2.72 17.49
CA ILE A 285 4.98 -2.27 17.92
C ILE A 285 5.10 -1.30 19.10
N TYR A 286 5.82 -1.73 20.14
CA TYR A 286 6.00 -0.92 21.35
C TYR A 286 6.68 0.41 21.05
N LEU A 287 7.80 0.40 20.33
CA LEU A 287 8.57 1.59 20.00
C LEU A 287 7.78 2.56 19.09
N LYS A 288 7.04 2.05 18.09
CA LYS A 288 6.20 2.91 17.23
C LYS A 288 5.09 3.62 18.00
N MET A 289 4.56 3.01 19.04
CA MET A 289 3.51 3.61 19.88
C MET A 289 4.05 4.51 21.01
N THR A 290 5.33 4.37 21.39
CA THR A 290 5.87 5.04 22.58
C THR A 290 7.11 5.89 22.37
N ALA A 291 7.92 5.56 21.38
CA ALA A 291 9.28 6.09 21.25
C ALA A 291 9.62 6.56 19.82
N LEU A 292 8.61 7.05 19.09
CA LEU A 292 8.84 7.68 17.80
C LEU A 292 9.70 8.93 18.00
N SER A 293 10.82 9.05 17.27
CA SER A 293 11.78 10.13 17.37
C SER A 293 11.97 10.83 16.02
N LYS A 294 12.32 12.12 16.06
CA LYS A 294 12.51 12.88 14.82
C LYS A 294 13.77 12.43 14.07
N ASP A 295 13.62 12.27 12.76
CA ASP A 295 14.71 12.21 11.79
C ASP A 295 14.52 13.35 10.78
N GLU A 296 15.06 14.51 11.08
CA GLU A 296 14.88 15.74 10.30
C GLU A 296 15.34 15.57 8.84
N LYS A 297 16.42 14.81 8.62
CA LYS A 297 16.96 14.55 7.28
C LYS A 297 16.00 13.70 6.46
N SER A 298 15.54 12.60 7.02
CA SER A 298 14.60 11.67 6.35
C SER A 298 13.27 12.37 6.09
N PHE A 299 12.71 13.08 7.06
CA PHE A 299 11.49 13.86 6.88
C PHE A 299 11.63 14.92 5.78
N LYS A 300 12.74 15.71 5.78
CA LYS A 300 12.95 16.74 4.78
C LYS A 300 13.09 16.18 3.36
N ASN A 301 13.73 15.03 3.22
CA ASN A 301 13.81 14.33 1.94
C ASN A 301 12.43 13.88 1.46
N LEU A 302 11.64 13.26 2.33
CA LEU A 302 10.27 12.84 2.04
C LEU A 302 9.39 14.04 1.63
N GLN A 303 9.40 15.12 2.42
CA GLN A 303 8.65 16.34 2.15
C GLN A 303 9.02 16.95 0.78
N ASN A 304 10.32 17.03 0.46
CA ASN A 304 10.78 17.54 -0.83
C ASN A 304 10.36 16.65 -2.00
N THR A 305 10.39 15.33 -1.83
CA THR A 305 9.95 14.37 -2.85
C THR A 305 8.47 14.56 -3.18
N TYR A 306 7.61 14.61 -2.17
CA TYR A 306 6.19 14.86 -2.36
C TYR A 306 5.90 16.24 -2.95
N ALA A 307 6.56 17.29 -2.45
CA ALA A 307 6.42 18.64 -2.98
C ALA A 307 6.81 18.72 -4.47
N THR A 308 7.85 17.98 -4.88
CA THR A 308 8.28 17.89 -6.28
C THR A 308 7.29 17.17 -7.16
N ILE A 309 6.76 16.04 -6.71
CA ILE A 309 5.73 15.28 -7.43
C ILE A 309 4.50 16.15 -7.64
N LEU A 310 4.04 16.82 -6.59
CA LEU A 310 2.82 17.63 -6.63
C LEU A 310 3.00 18.97 -7.37
N ALA A 311 4.21 19.51 -7.43
CA ALA A 311 4.48 20.70 -8.27
C ALA A 311 4.20 20.44 -9.76
N ASN A 312 4.27 19.18 -10.20
CA ASN A 312 3.99 18.76 -11.58
C ASN A 312 2.57 18.20 -11.77
N GLN A 313 1.74 18.21 -10.74
CA GLN A 313 0.40 17.62 -10.75
C GLN A 313 -0.46 18.17 -11.89
N SER A 314 -0.50 19.48 -12.08
CA SER A 314 -1.31 20.15 -13.11
C SER A 314 -0.97 19.75 -14.55
N ASN A 315 0.17 19.12 -14.74
CA ASN A 315 0.67 18.70 -16.05
C ASN A 315 0.36 17.22 -16.35
N ASN A 316 -0.08 16.45 -15.36
CA ASN A 316 -0.50 15.07 -15.53
C ASN A 316 -2.03 15.02 -15.62
N PRO A 317 -2.63 14.74 -16.79
CA PRO A 317 -4.09 14.71 -16.93
C PRO A 317 -4.78 13.76 -15.93
N ASN A 318 -4.17 12.61 -15.62
CA ASN A 318 -4.74 11.66 -14.66
C ASN A 318 -4.78 12.25 -13.25
N MET A 319 -3.73 12.96 -12.82
CA MET A 319 -3.71 13.62 -11.50
C MET A 319 -4.73 14.76 -11.43
N VAL A 320 -4.86 15.54 -12.52
CA VAL A 320 -5.89 16.60 -12.62
C VAL A 320 -7.29 16.00 -12.55
N TYR A 321 -7.52 14.89 -13.23
CA TYR A 321 -8.80 14.19 -13.18
C TYR A 321 -9.10 13.67 -11.77
N GLN A 322 -8.15 13.00 -11.11
CA GLN A 322 -8.32 12.48 -9.77
C GLN A 322 -8.56 13.59 -8.73
N ASP A 323 -7.82 14.69 -8.80
CA ASP A 323 -8.04 15.84 -7.91
C ASP A 323 -9.42 16.46 -8.13
N SER A 324 -9.85 16.60 -9.38
CA SER A 324 -11.18 17.11 -9.73
C SER A 324 -12.29 16.18 -9.25
N LEU A 325 -12.12 14.86 -9.42
CA LEU A 325 -13.04 13.84 -8.92
C LEU A 325 -13.17 13.91 -7.39
N GLN A 326 -12.05 13.91 -6.67
CA GLN A 326 -12.04 13.98 -5.22
C GLN A 326 -12.62 15.32 -4.72
N SER A 327 -12.25 16.43 -5.36
CA SER A 327 -12.80 17.75 -5.03
C SER A 327 -14.32 17.79 -5.22
N THR A 328 -14.84 17.18 -6.26
CA THR A 328 -16.28 17.08 -6.52
C THR A 328 -16.98 16.23 -5.47
N LEU A 329 -16.44 15.04 -5.18
CA LEU A 329 -17.01 14.13 -4.18
C LEU A 329 -17.05 14.73 -2.77
N TYR A 330 -15.99 15.44 -2.38
CA TYR A 330 -15.86 16.02 -1.05
C TYR A 330 -16.20 17.52 -0.97
N LEU A 331 -16.96 18.03 -1.96
CA LEU A 331 -17.46 19.42 -2.00
C LEU A 331 -16.35 20.48 -1.83
N GLY A 332 -15.21 20.27 -2.44
CA GLY A 332 -14.03 21.14 -2.35
C GLY A 332 -13.33 21.11 -0.99
N SER A 333 -13.74 20.24 -0.07
CA SER A 333 -13.07 20.09 1.22
C SER A 333 -11.64 19.59 1.05
N LYS A 334 -10.69 20.22 1.75
CA LYS A 334 -9.28 19.79 1.75
C LYS A 334 -9.06 18.37 2.31
N ILE A 335 -10.02 17.79 3.02
CA ILE A 335 -9.93 16.42 3.56
C ILE A 335 -9.88 15.35 2.46
N GLY A 336 -10.50 15.61 1.31
CA GLY A 336 -10.49 14.68 0.16
C GLY A 336 -9.61 15.12 -1.00
N ARG A 337 -9.08 16.35 -0.97
CA ARG A 337 -8.30 16.93 -2.07
C ARG A 337 -6.82 16.55 -2.00
N ILE A 338 -6.19 16.41 -3.16
CA ILE A 338 -4.73 16.29 -3.24
C ILE A 338 -4.11 17.65 -2.83
N PRO A 339 -3.19 17.69 -1.85
CA PRO A 339 -2.59 18.95 -1.42
C PRO A 339 -1.67 19.54 -2.49
N THR A 340 -1.48 20.84 -2.46
CA THR A 340 -0.49 21.52 -3.32
C THR A 340 0.93 21.30 -2.83
N SER A 341 1.92 21.52 -3.71
CA SER A 341 3.34 21.50 -3.34
C SER A 341 3.66 22.40 -2.15
N ASP A 342 3.06 23.60 -2.10
CA ASP A 342 3.32 24.57 -1.01
C ASP A 342 2.63 24.14 0.29
N GLU A 343 1.45 23.52 0.23
CA GLU A 343 0.82 22.91 1.40
C GLU A 343 1.68 21.79 1.99
N ILE A 344 2.29 20.94 1.15
CA ILE A 344 3.25 19.92 1.61
C ILE A 344 4.47 20.54 2.27
N LYS A 345 5.07 21.59 1.68
CA LYS A 345 6.24 22.28 2.25
C LYS A 345 5.93 22.95 3.59
N ALA A 346 4.67 23.34 3.80
CA ALA A 346 4.20 23.99 5.04
C ALA A 346 3.90 23.00 6.18
N ILE A 347 3.88 21.68 5.92
CA ILE A 347 3.62 20.67 6.96
C ILE A 347 4.70 20.73 8.03
N SER A 348 4.27 20.91 9.28
CA SER A 348 5.15 20.93 10.44
C SER A 348 5.47 19.51 10.92
N TYR A 349 6.77 19.18 11.02
CA TYR A 349 7.18 17.88 11.57
C TYR A 349 6.83 17.76 13.06
N ASP A 350 6.93 18.85 13.84
CA ASP A 350 6.49 18.86 15.24
C ASP A 350 5.01 18.52 15.39
N ARG A 351 4.16 19.08 14.50
CA ARG A 351 2.73 18.76 14.50
C ARG A 351 2.46 17.29 14.14
N LEU A 352 3.17 16.74 13.14
CA LEU A 352 3.06 15.32 12.80
C LEU A 352 3.45 14.42 13.98
N MET A 353 4.52 14.76 14.71
CA MET A 353 4.94 14.00 15.90
C MET A 353 3.92 14.11 17.05
N ALA A 354 3.29 15.28 17.21
CA ALA A 354 2.21 15.46 18.17
C ALA A 354 0.98 14.62 17.78
N LEU A 355 0.58 14.62 16.51
CA LEU A 355 -0.49 13.78 15.98
C LEU A 355 -0.23 12.29 16.23
N ALA A 356 1.01 11.80 16.03
CA ALA A 356 1.36 10.42 16.33
C ALA A 356 1.07 10.06 17.80
N LYS A 357 1.43 10.94 18.75
CA LYS A 357 1.15 10.76 20.18
C LYS A 357 -0.35 10.78 20.47
N GLU A 358 -1.10 11.67 19.81
CA GLU A 358 -2.56 11.77 19.97
C GLU A 358 -3.27 10.50 19.47
N TYR A 359 -2.85 9.95 18.32
CA TYR A 359 -3.46 8.76 17.73
C TYR A 359 -3.04 7.47 18.44
N TYR A 360 -1.76 7.30 18.75
CA TYR A 360 -1.22 6.02 19.24
C TYR A 360 -0.97 5.97 20.75
N GLY A 361 -1.29 7.05 21.48
CA GLY A 361 -0.96 7.18 22.91
C GLY A 361 -1.89 6.47 23.88
N ASN A 362 -2.99 5.84 23.44
CA ASN A 362 -3.94 5.15 24.32
C ASN A 362 -4.10 3.68 23.93
N ALA A 363 -3.42 2.80 24.62
CA ALA A 363 -3.48 1.35 24.35
C ALA A 363 -4.91 0.78 24.46
N LYS A 364 -5.73 1.28 25.39
CA LYS A 364 -7.11 0.83 25.64
C LYS A 364 -8.07 1.02 24.45
N ASP A 365 -7.72 1.92 23.53
CA ASP A 365 -8.55 2.20 22.35
C ASP A 365 -8.32 1.17 21.23
N PHE A 366 -7.25 0.36 21.36
CA PHE A 366 -6.84 -0.60 20.35
C PHE A 366 -7.30 -2.03 20.62
N THR A 367 -7.60 -2.71 19.52
CA THR A 367 -7.60 -4.17 19.46
C THR A 367 -6.43 -4.60 18.56
N PHE A 368 -5.58 -5.48 19.09
CA PHE A 368 -4.41 -6.05 18.43
C PHE A 368 -4.77 -7.43 17.90
N TYR A 369 -4.34 -7.78 16.70
CA TYR A 369 -4.66 -9.03 16.02
C TYR A 369 -3.39 -9.75 15.62
N PHE A 370 -3.30 -11.04 15.92
CA PHE A 370 -2.23 -11.92 15.44
C PHE A 370 -2.86 -13.15 14.80
N VAL A 371 -2.56 -13.37 13.51
CA VAL A 371 -3.07 -14.49 12.73
C VAL A 371 -1.90 -15.21 12.06
N GLY A 372 -1.77 -16.50 12.26
CA GLY A 372 -0.70 -17.29 11.65
C GLY A 372 -0.16 -18.39 12.53
N ASN A 373 1.04 -18.87 12.19
CA ASN A 373 1.67 -19.99 12.86
C ASN A 373 2.57 -19.54 14.04
N TYR A 374 1.95 -18.97 15.08
CA TYR A 374 2.65 -18.62 16.31
C TYR A 374 2.63 -19.77 17.35
N ASP A 375 3.62 -19.78 18.23
CA ASP A 375 3.59 -20.58 19.45
C ASP A 375 3.03 -19.75 20.62
N GLU A 376 1.97 -20.24 21.28
CA GLU A 376 1.33 -19.52 22.40
C GLU A 376 2.28 -19.35 23.60
N LYS A 377 3.15 -20.34 23.87
CA LYS A 377 4.09 -20.27 24.99
C LYS A 377 5.10 -19.14 24.81
N THR A 378 5.43 -18.81 23.56
CA THR A 378 6.30 -17.69 23.21
C THR A 378 5.52 -16.38 23.13
N LEU A 379 4.35 -16.38 22.47
CA LEU A 379 3.62 -15.16 22.17
C LEU A 379 2.96 -14.51 23.40
N LEU A 380 2.37 -15.29 24.31
CA LEU A 380 1.65 -14.74 25.46
C LEU A 380 2.55 -13.94 26.41
N PRO A 381 3.76 -14.40 26.80
CA PRO A 381 4.69 -13.58 27.57
C PRO A 381 5.09 -12.28 26.86
N LEU A 382 5.28 -12.31 25.53
CA LEU A 382 5.60 -11.12 24.75
C LEU A 382 4.44 -10.12 24.71
N ILE A 383 3.19 -10.59 24.64
CA ILE A 383 2.01 -9.75 24.77
C ILE A 383 1.97 -9.06 26.14
N GLU A 384 2.24 -9.77 27.22
CA GLU A 384 2.34 -9.17 28.57
C GLU A 384 3.48 -8.15 28.65
N GLN A 385 4.63 -8.47 28.05
CA GLN A 385 5.82 -7.61 28.09
C GLN A 385 5.64 -6.32 27.31
N TYR A 386 5.12 -6.39 26.07
CA TYR A 386 5.15 -5.28 25.13
C TYR A 386 3.78 -4.63 24.91
N ILE A 387 2.69 -5.40 24.83
CA ILE A 387 1.36 -4.84 24.56
C ILE A 387 0.66 -4.42 25.85
N ALA A 388 0.69 -5.24 26.89
CA ALA A 388 0.05 -4.91 28.17
C ALA A 388 0.78 -3.82 28.97
N SER A 389 2.01 -3.46 28.56
CA SER A 389 2.82 -2.36 29.12
C SER A 389 2.62 -1.03 28.40
N LEU A 390 1.94 -1.00 27.24
CA LEU A 390 1.65 0.23 26.51
C LEU A 390 0.85 1.22 27.38
N PRO A 391 1.18 2.52 27.31
CA PRO A 391 0.56 3.54 28.15
C PRO A 391 -0.85 3.93 27.68
N ASN A 392 -1.53 4.70 28.55
CA ASN A 392 -2.74 5.42 28.24
C ASN A 392 -2.54 6.90 28.61
N ASN A 393 -2.38 7.76 27.61
CA ASN A 393 -2.00 9.18 27.78
C ASN A 393 -3.20 10.16 27.85
N GLY A 394 -4.42 9.64 27.90
CA GLY A 394 -5.63 10.45 28.10
C GLY A 394 -6.16 11.19 26.87
N PHE A 395 -5.54 11.04 25.71
CA PHE A 395 -6.06 11.65 24.47
C PHE A 395 -7.44 11.12 24.12
N LYS A 396 -8.34 12.02 23.69
CA LYS A 396 -9.71 11.70 23.29
C LYS A 396 -9.97 12.30 21.91
N LEU A 397 -9.72 11.51 20.88
CA LEU A 397 -10.06 11.86 19.51
C LEU A 397 -11.49 11.41 19.18
N LYS A 398 -12.18 12.14 18.33
CA LYS A 398 -13.53 11.83 17.90
C LYS A 398 -13.69 12.09 16.41
N ASN A 399 -14.21 11.09 15.69
CA ASN A 399 -14.57 11.24 14.29
C ASN A 399 -15.57 12.37 14.08
N LYS A 400 -15.39 13.10 12.99
CA LYS A 400 -16.30 14.14 12.49
C LYS A 400 -16.91 13.67 11.17
N GLU A 401 -18.06 14.22 10.81
CA GLU A 401 -18.64 13.99 9.48
C GLU A 401 -17.70 14.51 8.40
N ILE A 402 -17.48 13.69 7.38
CA ILE A 402 -16.78 14.10 6.16
C ILE A 402 -17.85 14.56 5.17
N PRO A 403 -17.77 15.79 4.64
CA PRO A 403 -18.73 16.26 3.64
C PRO A 403 -18.63 15.38 2.40
N TYR A 404 -19.77 15.00 1.83
CA TYR A 404 -19.86 14.21 0.61
C TYR A 404 -20.99 14.71 -0.28
N ALA A 405 -20.78 14.71 -1.59
CA ALA A 405 -21.74 15.18 -2.57
C ALA A 405 -23.06 14.40 -2.51
N LYS A 406 -24.19 15.13 -2.58
CA LYS A 406 -25.55 14.61 -2.56
C LYS A 406 -26.36 15.23 -3.68
N GLY A 407 -27.41 14.54 -4.14
CA GLY A 407 -28.21 14.95 -5.29
C GLY A 407 -27.46 14.78 -6.62
N GLU A 408 -27.94 15.47 -7.65
CA GLU A 408 -27.31 15.49 -8.98
C GLU A 408 -26.15 16.49 -8.99
N VAL A 409 -24.93 16.00 -9.21
CA VAL A 409 -23.73 16.84 -9.31
C VAL A 409 -23.00 16.52 -10.60
N LYS A 410 -22.68 17.55 -11.38
CA LYS A 410 -21.94 17.41 -12.63
C LYS A 410 -20.70 18.30 -12.63
N ASN A 411 -19.57 17.71 -12.98
CA ASN A 411 -18.30 18.41 -13.17
C ASN A 411 -17.66 17.98 -14.49
N ASN A 412 -17.95 18.76 -15.55
CA ASN A 412 -17.45 18.51 -16.89
C ASN A 412 -16.45 19.60 -17.26
N PHE A 413 -15.24 19.21 -17.61
CA PHE A 413 -14.17 20.15 -17.95
C PHE A 413 -13.26 19.61 -19.07
N THR A 414 -12.41 20.47 -19.58
CA THR A 414 -11.42 20.14 -20.61
C THR A 414 -10.00 20.28 -20.06
N LYS A 415 -9.06 19.55 -20.65
CA LYS A 415 -7.65 19.60 -20.32
C LYS A 415 -6.82 19.36 -21.59
N ALA A 416 -5.81 20.21 -21.80
CA ALA A 416 -4.80 19.97 -22.83
C ALA A 416 -4.00 18.69 -22.48
N MET A 417 -3.87 17.80 -23.46
CA MET A 417 -3.11 16.55 -23.32
C MET A 417 -2.53 16.09 -24.65
N SER A 418 -1.31 15.56 -24.60
CA SER A 418 -0.59 15.08 -25.79
C SER A 418 -1.25 13.84 -26.43
N ASN A 419 -1.85 12.98 -25.61
CA ASN A 419 -2.64 11.84 -26.08
C ASN A 419 -4.11 12.08 -25.73
N PRO A 420 -4.93 12.53 -26.69
CA PRO A 420 -6.33 12.87 -26.43
C PRO A 420 -7.14 11.66 -25.96
N GLN A 421 -7.76 11.80 -24.78
CA GLN A 421 -8.72 10.83 -24.25
C GLN A 421 -9.79 11.54 -23.43
N THR A 422 -10.91 10.88 -23.21
CA THR A 422 -11.93 11.32 -22.28
C THR A 422 -11.93 10.40 -21.07
N GLN A 423 -11.76 10.96 -19.87
CA GLN A 423 -11.97 10.23 -18.61
C GLN A 423 -13.38 10.50 -18.12
N ALA A 424 -14.14 9.45 -17.81
CA ALA A 424 -15.51 9.59 -17.33
C ALA A 424 -15.72 8.71 -16.09
N SER A 425 -16.42 9.26 -15.11
CA SER A 425 -16.93 8.54 -13.94
C SER A 425 -18.37 8.93 -13.66
N GLU A 426 -19.23 7.93 -13.53
CA GLU A 426 -20.61 8.02 -13.07
C GLU A 426 -20.75 7.30 -11.74
N ILE A 427 -21.18 8.02 -10.70
CA ILE A 427 -21.16 7.52 -9.32
C ILE A 427 -22.56 7.64 -8.73
N TRP A 428 -23.12 6.50 -8.33
CA TRP A 428 -24.35 6.42 -7.54
C TRP A 428 -23.99 6.06 -6.09
N ASN A 429 -24.52 6.79 -5.12
CA ASN A 429 -24.24 6.52 -3.71
C ASN A 429 -25.49 6.56 -2.83
N ALA A 430 -25.43 5.81 -1.71
CA ALA A 430 -26.48 5.79 -0.72
C ALA A 430 -25.94 5.41 0.66
N LYS A 431 -26.69 5.75 1.72
CA LYS A 431 -26.43 5.24 3.07
C LYS A 431 -27.30 4.00 3.35
N GLN A 432 -26.67 2.98 3.90
CA GLN A 432 -27.30 1.70 4.22
C GLN A 432 -26.77 1.14 5.55
N PRO A 433 -27.40 0.12 6.13
CA PRO A 433 -26.81 -0.62 7.24
C PRO A 433 -25.44 -1.18 6.87
N PHE A 434 -24.47 -1.09 7.78
CA PHE A 434 -23.14 -1.68 7.60
C PHE A 434 -23.25 -3.19 7.84
N SER A 435 -23.57 -3.95 6.79
CA SER A 435 -23.88 -5.38 6.86
C SER A 435 -23.27 -6.17 5.70
N MET A 436 -23.08 -7.47 5.91
CA MET A 436 -22.60 -8.40 4.88
C MET A 436 -23.55 -8.42 3.66
N GLN A 437 -24.85 -8.37 3.89
CA GLN A 437 -25.86 -8.35 2.83
C GLN A 437 -25.69 -7.10 1.94
N THR A 438 -25.55 -5.92 2.55
CA THR A 438 -25.28 -4.67 1.82
C THR A 438 -24.00 -4.78 0.98
N MET A 439 -22.94 -5.34 1.57
CA MET A 439 -21.66 -5.54 0.89
C MET A 439 -21.81 -6.46 -0.34
N VAL A 440 -22.45 -7.61 -0.18
CA VAL A 440 -22.63 -8.57 -1.28
C VAL A 440 -23.53 -8.00 -2.38
N LEU A 441 -24.61 -7.31 -2.03
CA LEU A 441 -25.48 -6.67 -3.02
C LEU A 441 -24.73 -5.62 -3.84
N ALA A 442 -23.92 -4.79 -3.21
CA ALA A 442 -23.12 -3.79 -3.90
C ALA A 442 -22.03 -4.42 -4.80
N ASP A 443 -21.31 -5.43 -4.29
CA ASP A 443 -20.26 -6.13 -5.05
C ASP A 443 -20.87 -6.83 -6.29
N VAL A 444 -21.94 -7.60 -6.11
CA VAL A 444 -22.59 -8.30 -7.24
C VAL A 444 -23.16 -7.31 -8.26
N THR A 445 -23.78 -6.21 -7.81
CA THR A 445 -24.28 -5.17 -8.73
C THR A 445 -23.14 -4.58 -9.56
N SER A 446 -22.00 -4.23 -8.94
CA SER A 446 -20.86 -3.68 -9.68
C SER A 446 -20.29 -4.66 -10.70
N ARG A 447 -20.16 -5.94 -10.37
CA ARG A 447 -19.68 -7.00 -11.29
C ARG A 447 -20.60 -7.21 -12.49
N LEU A 448 -21.91 -7.19 -12.27
CA LEU A 448 -22.88 -7.31 -13.36
C LEU A 448 -22.81 -6.10 -14.31
N LEU A 449 -22.68 -4.90 -13.77
CA LEU A 449 -22.47 -3.68 -14.56
C LEU A 449 -21.13 -3.72 -15.32
N GLU A 450 -20.05 -4.15 -14.68
CA GLU A 450 -18.75 -4.33 -15.33
C GLU A 450 -18.85 -5.29 -16.53
N MET A 451 -19.49 -6.44 -16.37
CA MET A 451 -19.71 -7.40 -17.46
C MET A 451 -20.49 -6.76 -18.60
N GLN A 452 -21.49 -5.94 -18.30
CA GLN A 452 -22.29 -5.23 -19.27
C GLN A 452 -21.47 -4.16 -20.03
N TYR A 453 -20.64 -3.39 -19.31
CA TYR A 453 -19.80 -2.36 -19.91
C TYR A 453 -18.68 -2.94 -20.77
N LEU A 454 -18.11 -4.07 -20.40
CA LEU A 454 -17.14 -4.79 -21.23
C LEU A 454 -17.76 -5.21 -22.56
N ARG A 455 -18.99 -5.74 -22.56
CA ARG A 455 -19.69 -6.15 -23.78
C ARG A 455 -20.05 -4.95 -24.67
N THR A 456 -20.59 -3.89 -24.08
CA THR A 456 -21.16 -2.77 -24.83
C THR A 456 -20.10 -1.72 -25.22
N ILE A 457 -19.32 -1.24 -24.26
CA ILE A 457 -18.38 -0.13 -24.47
C ILE A 457 -17.07 -0.63 -25.11
N ARG A 458 -16.55 -1.75 -24.63
CA ARG A 458 -15.29 -2.30 -25.14
C ARG A 458 -15.50 -3.11 -26.42
N GLU A 459 -16.36 -4.13 -26.41
CA GLU A 459 -16.45 -5.10 -27.50
C GLU A 459 -17.32 -4.58 -28.68
N GLN A 460 -18.52 -4.07 -28.40
CA GLN A 460 -19.43 -3.63 -29.46
C GLN A 460 -19.06 -2.24 -30.00
N LEU A 461 -18.83 -1.27 -29.10
CA LEU A 461 -18.54 0.11 -29.49
C LEU A 461 -17.05 0.34 -29.78
N SER A 462 -16.16 -0.48 -29.21
CA SER A 462 -14.70 -0.29 -29.25
C SER A 462 -14.30 1.14 -28.85
N ALA A 463 -14.93 1.66 -27.80
CA ALA A 463 -14.70 3.03 -27.31
C ALA A 463 -13.63 3.11 -26.23
N ALA A 464 -13.30 1.99 -25.60
CA ALA A 464 -12.32 1.90 -24.53
C ALA A 464 -11.61 0.55 -24.54
N TYR A 465 -10.37 0.51 -24.06
CA TYR A 465 -9.68 -0.75 -23.78
C TYR A 465 -10.27 -1.43 -22.52
N HIS A 466 -10.60 -0.62 -21.52
CA HIS A 466 -11.26 -1.06 -20.29
C HIS A 466 -12.39 -0.10 -19.93
N ALA A 467 -13.56 -0.67 -19.65
CA ALA A 467 -14.68 0.02 -19.04
C ALA A 467 -15.17 -0.86 -17.87
N GLY A 468 -15.33 -0.28 -16.72
CA GLY A 468 -15.59 -1.06 -15.52
C GLY A 468 -16.60 -0.43 -14.59
N ALA A 469 -17.01 -1.22 -13.61
CA ALA A 469 -17.74 -0.75 -12.44
C ALA A 469 -17.12 -1.34 -11.17
N THR A 470 -17.03 -0.50 -10.15
CA THR A 470 -16.52 -0.88 -8.83
C THR A 470 -17.50 -0.44 -7.75
N PHE A 471 -17.53 -1.18 -6.63
CA PHE A 471 -18.27 -0.72 -5.47
C PHE A 471 -17.33 -0.18 -4.39
N GLY A 472 -17.81 0.80 -3.63
CA GLY A 472 -17.22 1.26 -2.41
C GLY A 472 -18.17 1.03 -1.24
N MET A 473 -17.64 0.61 -0.10
CA MET A 473 -18.39 0.52 1.15
C MET A 473 -17.50 0.99 2.28
N LEU A 474 -17.85 2.12 2.87
CA LEU A 474 -17.13 2.72 3.97
C LEU A 474 -18.04 2.82 5.19
N ARG A 475 -17.59 2.35 6.36
CA ARG A 475 -18.25 2.65 7.61
C ARG A 475 -18.09 4.15 7.90
N ASP A 476 -19.21 4.83 8.08
CA ASP A 476 -19.23 6.27 8.31
C ASP A 476 -19.18 6.58 9.82
N PHE A 477 -19.07 7.87 10.18
CA PHE A 477 -19.01 8.34 11.57
C PHE A 477 -20.26 7.99 12.38
N ASP A 478 -21.41 7.73 11.72
CA ASP A 478 -22.69 7.33 12.32
C ASP A 478 -22.93 5.81 12.37
N ASP A 479 -21.87 5.02 12.16
CA ASP A 479 -21.87 3.55 12.13
C ASP A 479 -22.71 2.92 11.00
N LYS A 480 -23.15 3.72 10.01
CA LYS A 480 -23.77 3.23 8.78
C LYS A 480 -22.74 2.99 7.69
N ALA A 481 -23.14 2.29 6.63
CA ALA A 481 -22.38 2.19 5.41
C ALA A 481 -22.68 3.36 4.47
N SER A 482 -21.66 4.09 4.06
CA SER A 482 -21.69 4.85 2.81
C SER A 482 -21.31 3.90 1.70
N ILE A 483 -22.24 3.57 0.82
CA ILE A 483 -22.01 2.71 -0.34
C ILE A 483 -22.01 3.52 -1.61
N SER A 484 -21.18 3.14 -2.56
CA SER A 484 -21.17 3.71 -3.92
C SER A 484 -20.95 2.63 -4.96
N ILE A 485 -21.52 2.84 -6.14
CA ILE A 485 -21.13 2.15 -7.37
C ILE A 485 -20.61 3.20 -8.33
N THR A 486 -19.40 2.98 -8.81
CA THR A 486 -18.70 3.86 -9.74
C THR A 486 -18.50 3.14 -11.05
N ALA A 487 -19.14 3.61 -12.11
CA ALA A 487 -18.82 3.25 -13.49
C ALA A 487 -17.73 4.20 -14.00
N ASN A 488 -16.67 3.67 -14.61
CA ASN A 488 -15.58 4.49 -15.13
C ASN A 488 -14.96 3.91 -16.40
N ALA A 489 -14.43 4.80 -17.25
CA ALA A 489 -13.65 4.42 -18.42
C ALA A 489 -12.74 5.56 -18.89
N GLY A 490 -11.59 5.18 -19.47
CA GLY A 490 -10.80 6.02 -20.37
C GLY A 490 -11.26 5.79 -21.80
N LEU A 491 -11.91 6.76 -22.40
CA LEU A 491 -12.68 6.66 -23.65
C LEU A 491 -11.96 7.32 -24.83
N ASN A 492 -12.10 6.74 -26.01
CA ASN A 492 -11.79 7.42 -27.26
C ASN A 492 -12.65 8.68 -27.37
N PRO A 493 -12.06 9.88 -27.59
CA PRO A 493 -12.81 11.15 -27.63
C PRO A 493 -13.97 11.17 -28.63
N GLU A 494 -13.80 10.54 -29.79
CA GLU A 494 -14.83 10.51 -30.85
C GLU A 494 -16.06 9.69 -30.47
N LYS A 495 -15.90 8.71 -29.57
CA LYS A 495 -16.95 7.79 -29.15
C LYS A 495 -17.43 8.04 -27.72
N ALA A 496 -16.82 9.00 -27.01
CA ALA A 496 -17.02 9.20 -25.60
C ALA A 496 -18.47 9.50 -25.22
N ASP A 497 -19.12 10.43 -25.92
CA ASP A 497 -20.50 10.82 -25.61
C ASP A 497 -21.47 9.63 -25.78
N THR A 498 -21.26 8.82 -26.82
CA THR A 498 -22.03 7.58 -27.02
C THR A 498 -21.73 6.57 -25.93
N ALA A 499 -20.45 6.36 -25.58
CA ALA A 499 -20.04 5.40 -24.57
C ALA A 499 -20.61 5.73 -23.19
N ILE A 500 -20.64 7.00 -22.80
CA ILE A 500 -21.23 7.46 -21.53
C ILE A 500 -22.72 7.09 -21.45
N THR A 501 -23.47 7.13 -22.56
CA THR A 501 -24.88 6.69 -22.54
C THR A 501 -25.02 5.21 -22.19
N TYR A 502 -24.03 4.39 -22.47
CA TYR A 502 -24.05 2.96 -22.11
C TYR A 502 -23.85 2.70 -20.62
N PHE A 503 -23.25 3.64 -19.86
CA PHE A 503 -23.26 3.51 -18.40
C PHE A 503 -24.68 3.54 -17.86
N PHE A 504 -25.50 4.47 -18.32
CA PHE A 504 -26.91 4.57 -17.91
C PHE A 504 -27.75 3.40 -18.43
N LYS A 505 -27.57 3.00 -19.69
CA LYS A 505 -28.27 1.83 -20.25
C LYS A 505 -27.96 0.56 -19.45
N GLY A 506 -26.72 0.34 -19.06
CA GLY A 506 -26.35 -0.80 -18.23
C GLY A 506 -27.05 -0.79 -16.88
N VAL A 507 -27.14 0.38 -16.24
CA VAL A 507 -27.92 0.56 -15.00
C VAL A 507 -29.40 0.27 -15.21
N GLU A 508 -30.03 0.79 -16.27
CA GLU A 508 -31.43 0.54 -16.61
C GLU A 508 -31.71 -0.94 -16.90
N GLU A 509 -30.81 -1.64 -17.60
CA GLU A 509 -30.94 -3.06 -17.90
C GLU A 509 -30.88 -3.91 -16.64
N VAL A 510 -29.91 -3.67 -15.75
CA VAL A 510 -29.78 -4.39 -14.46
C VAL A 510 -30.94 -4.06 -13.53
N GLU A 511 -31.42 -2.81 -13.49
CA GLU A 511 -32.62 -2.40 -12.74
C GLU A 511 -33.84 -3.17 -13.21
N LYS A 512 -34.04 -3.27 -14.53
CA LYS A 512 -35.20 -3.92 -15.10
C LYS A 512 -35.18 -5.43 -14.91
N GLN A 513 -34.08 -6.08 -15.22
CA GLN A 513 -33.91 -7.52 -15.09
C GLN A 513 -32.45 -7.92 -15.14
N VAL A 514 -31.99 -8.64 -14.11
CA VAL A 514 -30.65 -9.23 -14.07
C VAL A 514 -30.60 -10.46 -14.98
N ASP A 515 -29.58 -10.54 -15.84
CA ASP A 515 -29.31 -11.75 -16.63
C ASP A 515 -28.95 -12.93 -15.70
N ALA A 516 -29.71 -14.03 -15.82
CA ALA A 516 -29.55 -15.18 -14.94
C ALA A 516 -28.20 -15.91 -15.14
N ALA A 517 -27.69 -15.94 -16.37
CA ALA A 517 -26.40 -16.59 -16.66
C ALA A 517 -25.22 -15.76 -16.12
N ASP A 518 -25.28 -14.45 -16.24
CA ASP A 518 -24.26 -13.56 -15.67
C ASP A 518 -24.29 -13.60 -14.14
N LEU A 519 -25.47 -13.57 -13.52
CA LEU A 519 -25.58 -13.72 -12.07
C LEU A 519 -24.99 -15.07 -11.60
N GLN A 520 -25.27 -16.15 -12.32
CA GLN A 520 -24.72 -17.45 -11.98
C GLN A 520 -23.18 -17.47 -12.04
N LYS A 521 -22.57 -16.87 -13.07
CA LYS A 521 -21.10 -16.71 -13.18
C LYS A 521 -20.53 -15.92 -12.01
N VAL A 522 -21.16 -14.79 -11.65
CA VAL A 522 -20.70 -13.97 -10.51
C VAL A 522 -20.76 -14.76 -9.21
N LYS A 523 -21.85 -15.50 -8.96
CA LYS A 523 -21.99 -16.37 -7.77
C LYS A 523 -20.88 -17.43 -7.71
N GLU A 524 -20.59 -18.09 -8.83
CA GLU A 524 -19.53 -19.10 -8.91
C GLU A 524 -18.15 -18.50 -8.61
N ILE A 525 -17.84 -17.32 -9.17
CA ILE A 525 -16.60 -16.60 -8.88
C ILE A 525 -16.48 -16.29 -7.39
N LEU A 526 -17.53 -15.72 -6.78
CA LEU A 526 -17.52 -15.34 -5.36
C LEU A 526 -17.40 -16.57 -4.44
N LEU A 527 -18.11 -17.66 -4.73
CA LEU A 527 -18.04 -18.89 -3.93
C LEU A 527 -16.68 -19.58 -4.04
N LYS A 528 -16.09 -19.59 -5.25
CA LYS A 528 -14.74 -20.10 -5.48
C LYS A 528 -13.71 -19.26 -4.72
N GLN A 529 -13.81 -17.93 -4.82
CA GLN A 529 -12.91 -17.01 -4.14
C GLN A 529 -13.01 -17.17 -2.62
N ALA A 530 -14.21 -17.26 -2.06
CA ALA A 530 -14.41 -17.51 -0.62
C ALA A 530 -13.71 -18.79 -0.14
N GLY A 531 -13.72 -19.86 -0.96
CA GLY A 531 -13.00 -21.10 -0.64
C GLY A 531 -11.47 -20.94 -0.63
N VAL A 532 -10.93 -20.05 -1.47
CA VAL A 532 -9.49 -19.70 -1.48
C VAL A 532 -9.15 -18.81 -0.29
N ASP A 533 -9.98 -17.82 -0.02
CA ASP A 533 -9.75 -16.82 1.03
C ASP A 533 -9.72 -17.44 2.43
N GLU A 534 -10.54 -18.45 2.69
CA GLU A 534 -10.56 -19.19 3.97
C GLU A 534 -9.22 -19.87 4.32
N LYS A 535 -8.31 -20.02 3.36
CA LYS A 535 -6.95 -20.53 3.53
C LYS A 535 -5.88 -19.42 3.54
N ASN A 536 -6.29 -18.18 3.79
CA ASN A 536 -5.41 -17.01 3.74
C ASN A 536 -5.40 -16.27 5.09
N ASN A 537 -4.22 -16.08 5.67
CA ASN A 537 -4.07 -15.36 6.95
C ASN A 537 -4.55 -13.92 6.87
N GLY A 538 -4.32 -13.23 5.76
CA GLY A 538 -4.77 -11.84 5.55
C GLY A 538 -6.27 -11.71 5.53
N TYR A 539 -6.97 -12.67 4.92
CA TYR A 539 -8.42 -12.73 4.94
C TYR A 539 -8.97 -12.85 6.36
N TRP A 540 -8.43 -13.79 7.15
CA TRP A 540 -8.86 -13.96 8.54
C TRP A 540 -8.53 -12.76 9.41
N LEU A 541 -7.39 -12.11 9.17
CA LEU A 541 -7.05 -10.86 9.85
C LEU A 541 -8.13 -9.79 9.61
N GLY A 542 -8.58 -9.63 8.36
CA GLY A 542 -9.66 -8.73 7.97
C GLY A 542 -11.01 -9.12 8.59
N VAL A 543 -11.39 -10.41 8.54
CA VAL A 543 -12.63 -10.91 9.15
C VAL A 543 -12.65 -10.62 10.66
N LEU A 544 -11.56 -10.90 11.38
CA LEU A 544 -11.48 -10.69 12.82
C LEU A 544 -11.48 -9.20 13.18
N ALA A 545 -10.80 -8.36 12.40
CA ALA A 545 -10.80 -6.91 12.59
C ALA A 545 -12.20 -6.31 12.38
N ASN A 546 -12.93 -6.77 11.37
CA ASN A 546 -14.31 -6.38 11.14
C ASN A 546 -15.22 -6.87 12.28
N TYR A 547 -15.15 -8.15 12.62
CA TYR A 547 -16.03 -8.77 13.62
C TYR A 547 -15.83 -8.18 15.03
N THR A 548 -14.61 -8.17 15.53
CA THR A 548 -14.32 -7.75 16.92
C THR A 548 -14.05 -6.26 17.05
N GLY A 549 -13.48 -5.63 16.02
CA GLY A 549 -13.15 -4.21 16.00
C GLY A 549 -14.32 -3.33 15.60
N LEU A 550 -15.00 -3.65 14.49
CA LEU A 550 -16.06 -2.82 13.93
C LEU A 550 -17.47 -3.33 14.25
N GLY A 551 -17.64 -4.55 14.79
CA GLY A 551 -18.95 -5.17 15.00
C GLY A 551 -19.61 -5.58 13.68
N PHE A 552 -18.83 -5.87 12.66
CA PHE A 552 -19.28 -6.22 11.32
C PHE A 552 -18.91 -7.67 10.98
N ASP A 553 -19.91 -8.55 11.01
CA ASP A 553 -19.74 -9.95 10.59
C ASP A 553 -19.91 -10.07 9.08
N ASN A 554 -18.79 -10.11 8.36
CA ASN A 554 -18.74 -10.30 6.92
C ASN A 554 -18.45 -11.75 6.50
N TYR A 555 -18.45 -12.67 7.44
CA TYR A 555 -18.12 -14.09 7.21
C TYR A 555 -19.30 -15.03 7.41
N THR A 556 -19.98 -14.92 8.58
CA THR A 556 -21.03 -15.87 8.93
C THR A 556 -22.21 -15.79 7.96
N GLY A 557 -22.54 -16.90 7.32
CA GLY A 557 -23.63 -16.97 6.34
C GLY A 557 -23.30 -16.40 4.95
N TYR A 558 -22.08 -15.90 4.69
CA TYR A 558 -21.71 -15.31 3.41
C TYR A 558 -21.96 -16.26 2.23
N LYS A 559 -21.44 -17.49 2.28
CA LYS A 559 -21.59 -18.46 1.19
C LYS A 559 -23.05 -18.83 0.95
N GLU A 560 -23.81 -18.98 2.02
CA GLU A 560 -25.25 -19.31 1.92
C GLU A 560 -26.04 -18.13 1.31
N PHE A 561 -25.72 -16.90 1.72
CA PHE A 561 -26.35 -15.72 1.14
C PHE A 561 -26.04 -15.60 -0.35
N VAL A 562 -24.77 -15.71 -0.76
CA VAL A 562 -24.36 -15.68 -2.18
C VAL A 562 -25.03 -16.78 -2.97
N LYS A 563 -25.08 -18.02 -2.45
CA LYS A 563 -25.70 -19.16 -3.11
C LYS A 563 -27.19 -18.93 -3.40
N ASN A 564 -27.91 -18.35 -2.45
CA ASN A 564 -29.36 -18.11 -2.52
C ASN A 564 -29.73 -16.75 -3.13
N LEU A 565 -28.74 -15.94 -3.56
CA LEU A 565 -28.99 -14.63 -4.14
C LEU A 565 -29.77 -14.74 -5.45
N ARG A 566 -30.82 -13.92 -5.60
CA ARG A 566 -31.70 -13.84 -6.78
C ARG A 566 -31.54 -12.50 -7.48
N GLY A 567 -31.79 -12.49 -8.80
CA GLY A 567 -31.70 -11.29 -9.63
C GLY A 567 -32.59 -10.14 -9.14
N GLU A 568 -33.79 -10.46 -8.66
CA GLU A 568 -34.75 -9.48 -8.09
C GLU A 568 -34.15 -8.69 -6.93
N GLN A 569 -33.35 -9.34 -6.06
CA GLN A 569 -32.71 -8.65 -4.93
C GLN A 569 -31.66 -7.62 -5.40
N ILE A 570 -30.99 -7.90 -6.52
CA ILE A 570 -30.04 -6.98 -7.14
C ILE A 570 -30.77 -5.81 -7.81
N SER A 571 -31.82 -6.11 -8.60
CA SER A 571 -32.65 -5.08 -9.23
C SER A 571 -33.31 -4.18 -8.18
N ASP A 572 -33.82 -4.75 -7.10
CA ASP A 572 -34.42 -3.99 -5.99
C ASP A 572 -33.38 -3.13 -5.25
N PHE A 573 -32.18 -3.66 -5.02
CA PHE A 573 -31.10 -2.91 -4.41
C PHE A 573 -30.69 -1.71 -5.28
N LEU A 574 -30.51 -1.92 -6.57
CA LEU A 574 -30.16 -0.84 -7.50
C LEU A 574 -31.28 0.22 -7.54
N LYS A 575 -32.52 -0.21 -7.74
CA LYS A 575 -33.70 0.67 -7.84
C LYS A 575 -34.02 1.39 -6.55
N ASN A 576 -34.25 0.62 -5.47
CA ASN A 576 -34.82 1.13 -4.23
C ASN A 576 -33.80 1.70 -3.25
N VAL A 577 -32.51 1.48 -3.49
CA VAL A 577 -31.41 1.97 -2.65
C VAL A 577 -30.59 3.02 -3.39
N LEU A 578 -29.90 2.63 -4.46
CA LEU A 578 -28.96 3.52 -5.15
C LEU A 578 -29.69 4.61 -5.94
N LEU A 579 -30.59 4.24 -6.86
CA LEU A 579 -31.30 5.20 -7.70
C LEU A 579 -32.29 6.05 -6.91
N LYS A 580 -33.02 5.44 -5.97
CA LYS A 580 -33.98 6.15 -5.10
C LYS A 580 -33.32 7.16 -4.17
N SER A 581 -32.01 7.03 -3.88
CA SER A 581 -31.29 8.03 -3.09
C SER A 581 -31.27 9.41 -3.76
N GLY A 582 -31.38 9.44 -5.10
CA GLY A 582 -31.26 10.65 -5.90
C GLY A 582 -29.83 11.21 -5.94
N ASN A 583 -28.84 10.47 -5.46
CA ASN A 583 -27.45 10.90 -5.47
C ASN A 583 -26.74 10.32 -6.69
N HIS A 584 -26.37 11.18 -7.60
CA HIS A 584 -25.60 10.86 -8.78
C HIS A 584 -24.54 11.93 -9.04
N ILE A 585 -23.30 11.52 -9.17
CA ILE A 585 -22.16 12.40 -9.41
C ILE A 585 -21.50 12.01 -10.74
N GLU A 586 -21.48 12.95 -11.66
CA GLU A 586 -20.81 12.84 -12.96
C GLU A 586 -19.53 13.67 -12.95
N VAL A 587 -18.40 13.05 -13.30
CA VAL A 587 -17.15 13.77 -13.53
C VAL A 587 -16.57 13.34 -14.85
N ILE A 588 -16.44 14.29 -15.79
CA ILE A 588 -15.94 14.03 -17.14
C ILE A 588 -14.85 15.05 -17.48
N MET A 589 -13.67 14.54 -17.83
CA MET A 589 -12.57 15.33 -18.38
C MET A 589 -12.39 14.97 -19.85
N LYS A 590 -12.55 15.95 -20.75
CA LYS A 590 -12.31 15.80 -22.20
C LYS A 590 -10.98 16.42 -22.60
N ALA A 591 -10.35 15.90 -23.65
CA ALA A 591 -9.24 16.58 -24.30
C ALA A 591 -9.70 17.94 -24.85
N GLU A 592 -8.89 18.97 -24.69
CA GLU A 592 -9.11 20.23 -25.44
C GLU A 592 -9.02 19.96 -26.95
N LYS A 593 -9.93 20.55 -27.71
CA LYS A 593 -9.82 20.50 -29.16
C LYS A 593 -8.54 21.25 -29.56
N SER A 594 -7.67 20.61 -30.32
CA SER A 594 -6.56 21.31 -30.97
C SER A 594 -7.15 22.49 -31.76
N GLN A 595 -6.70 23.69 -31.47
CA GLN A 595 -6.94 24.81 -32.39
C GLN A 595 -6.17 24.45 -33.66
N GLU A 596 -6.89 24.08 -34.73
CA GLU A 596 -6.35 23.96 -36.08
C GLU A 596 -5.88 25.33 -36.59
#